data_ee431e237d138b93fcf0a7b083a0007c
#
_entry.id   ee431e237d138b93fcf0a7b083a0007c
#
_cell.length_a   1.000
_cell.length_b   1.000
_cell.length_c   1.000
_cell.angle_alpha   90.00
_cell.angle_beta   90.00
_cell.angle_gamma   90.00
#
_symmetry.space_group_name_H-M   'P 1'
#
loop_
_entity.id
_entity.type
_entity.pdbx_description
1 polymer ?
#
loop_
_entity_poly.entity_id
_entity_poly.type
_entity_poly.pdbx_seq_one_letter_code
_entity_poly.pdbx_strand_id
1 'polypeptide(L)' 'MSEVVYRSEVRIEQVKGPVRKAYLPAEKDPVIFGVHGAVAEHYKVPPNAFEAHATTLDYVVAAAAG' A
#
# COMPACT_ATOMS: atom_id res chain seq x y z
N MET A 1 -11.11 -18.06 -26.41
CA MET A 1 -10.94 -17.64 -25.01
C MET A 1 -9.90 -18.51 -24.33
N SER A 2 -9.00 -17.91 -23.72
CA SER A 2 -7.92 -18.65 -23.08
C SER A 2 -8.20 -18.94 -21.61
N GLU A 3 -7.49 -19.89 -21.10
CA GLU A 3 -7.55 -20.23 -19.69
C GLU A 3 -6.91 -19.15 -18.85
N VAL A 4 -7.35 -19.07 -17.59
CA VAL A 4 -6.69 -18.22 -16.60
C VAL A 4 -5.42 -18.92 -16.16
N VAL A 5 -4.27 -18.32 -16.46
CA VAL A 5 -2.96 -18.87 -16.08
C VAL A 5 -2.62 -18.55 -14.65
N TYR A 6 -2.98 -17.33 -14.22
CA TYR A 6 -2.67 -16.88 -12.88
C TYR A 6 -3.73 -15.91 -12.38
N ARG A 7 -4.14 -16.07 -11.15
CA ARG A 7 -5.06 -15.14 -10.51
C ARG A 7 -4.35 -14.55 -9.30
N SER A 8 -4.17 -13.25 -9.32
CA SER A 8 -3.56 -12.56 -8.20
C SER A 8 -4.58 -12.34 -7.09
N GLU A 9 -4.35 -12.92 -5.95
CA GLU A 9 -5.25 -12.78 -4.80
C GLU A 9 -4.55 -11.95 -3.74
N VAL A 10 -5.10 -10.77 -3.47
CA VAL A 10 -4.52 -9.81 -2.54
C VAL A 10 -5.56 -9.49 -1.48
N ARG A 11 -5.14 -9.43 -0.22
CA ARG A 11 -6.00 -9.03 0.89
C ARG A 11 -5.49 -7.72 1.47
N ILE A 12 -6.41 -6.77 1.61
CA ILE A 12 -6.09 -5.47 2.20
C ILE A 12 -6.77 -5.37 3.55
N GLU A 13 -6.00 -4.98 4.56
CA GLU A 13 -6.49 -4.78 5.91
C GLU A 13 -6.26 -3.34 6.32
N GLN A 14 -7.30 -2.64 6.74
CA GLN A 14 -7.17 -1.31 7.27
C GLN A 14 -6.74 -1.42 8.73
N VAL A 15 -5.61 -0.82 9.05
CA VAL A 15 -5.05 -0.89 10.41
C VAL A 15 -5.57 0.28 11.24
N LYS A 16 -5.26 1.50 10.82
CA LYS A 16 -5.67 2.71 11.53
C LYS A 16 -5.49 3.92 10.61
N GLY A 17 -6.53 4.71 10.45
CA GLY A 17 -6.46 5.91 9.61
C GLY A 17 -5.96 5.58 8.20
N PRO A 18 -4.90 6.24 7.74
CA PRO A 18 -4.37 6.00 6.40
C PRO A 18 -3.52 4.73 6.27
N VAL A 19 -3.26 4.05 7.38
CA VAL A 19 -2.37 2.89 7.38
C VAL A 19 -3.14 1.63 7.00
N ARG A 20 -2.62 0.91 6.00
CA ARG A 20 -3.19 -0.37 5.54
C ARG A 20 -2.08 -1.37 5.32
N LYS A 21 -2.44 -2.63 5.45
CA LYS A 21 -1.53 -3.74 5.14
C LYS A 21 -2.07 -4.51 3.94
N ALA A 22 -1.19 -4.80 3.00
CA ALA A 22 -1.54 -5.62 1.85
C ALA A 22 -0.81 -6.96 1.96
N TYR A 23 -1.58 -8.03 1.92
CA TYR A 23 -1.04 -9.38 1.95
C TYR A 23 -1.00 -9.90 0.53
N LEU A 24 0.21 -10.08 0.02
CA LEU A 24 0.45 -10.44 -1.37
C LEU A 24 0.80 -11.94 -1.49
N PRO A 25 0.46 -12.56 -2.63
CA PRO A 25 0.83 -13.95 -2.86
C PRO A 25 2.34 -14.15 -2.76
N ALA A 26 2.74 -15.27 -2.21
CA ALA A 26 4.13 -15.67 -2.07
C ALA A 26 5.00 -14.79 -1.17
N GLU A 27 4.44 -13.71 -0.64
CA GLU A 27 5.18 -12.86 0.28
C GLU A 27 4.87 -13.23 1.73
N LYS A 28 5.93 -13.33 2.52
CA LYS A 28 5.85 -13.73 3.91
C LYS A 28 5.28 -12.60 4.77
N ASP A 29 5.73 -11.38 4.52
CA ASP A 29 5.33 -10.22 5.30
C ASP A 29 4.41 -9.31 4.50
N PRO A 30 3.45 -8.65 5.15
CA PRO A 30 2.58 -7.71 4.45
C PRO A 30 3.34 -6.45 4.05
N VAL A 31 2.83 -5.79 3.00
CA VAL A 31 3.33 -4.49 2.57
C VAL A 31 2.51 -3.41 3.28
N ILE A 32 3.19 -2.43 3.85
CA ILE A 32 2.54 -1.36 4.60
C ILE A 32 2.29 -0.16 3.69
N PHE A 33 1.04 0.28 3.62
CA PHE A 33 0.66 1.51 2.95
C PHE A 33 0.41 2.57 3.99
N GLY A 34 0.86 3.78 3.73
CA GLY A 34 0.67 4.89 4.64
C GLY A 34 0.70 6.21 3.90
N VAL A 35 1.18 7.24 4.58
CA VAL A 35 1.35 8.57 3.99
C VAL A 35 2.68 9.13 4.46
N HIS A 36 3.20 10.08 3.70
CA HIS A 36 4.42 10.78 4.05
C HIS A 36 4.49 12.13 3.33
N GLY A 37 5.33 13.03 3.86
CA GLY A 37 5.63 14.29 3.20
C GLY A 37 4.41 15.09 2.78
N ALA A 38 4.41 15.56 1.53
CA ALA A 38 3.35 16.39 0.99
C ALA A 38 1.98 15.67 0.96
N VAL A 39 1.99 14.35 0.80
CA VAL A 39 0.75 13.57 0.80
C VAL A 39 0.11 13.64 2.20
N ALA A 40 0.92 13.46 3.24
CA ALA A 40 0.44 13.55 4.60
C ALA A 40 -0.11 14.95 4.90
N GLU A 41 0.56 16.00 4.43
CA GLU A 41 0.08 17.37 4.60
C GLU A 41 -1.24 17.59 3.88
N HIS A 42 -1.36 17.08 2.66
CA HIS A 42 -2.57 17.23 1.87
C HIS A 42 -3.79 16.63 2.58
N TYR A 43 -3.64 15.49 3.21
CA TYR A 43 -4.71 14.84 3.94
C TYR A 43 -4.81 15.31 5.39
N LYS A 44 -4.02 16.31 5.76
CA LYS A 44 -4.04 16.90 7.10
C LYS A 44 -3.76 15.89 8.20
N VAL A 45 -2.86 14.97 7.92
CA VAL A 45 -2.42 13.99 8.93
C VAL A 45 -1.47 14.72 9.89
N PRO A 46 -1.77 14.71 11.19
CA PRO A 46 -0.90 15.39 12.16
C PRO A 46 0.52 14.82 12.15
N PRO A 47 1.54 15.66 12.34
CA PRO A 47 2.91 15.16 12.46
C PRO A 47 3.01 14.12 13.57
N ASN A 48 3.74 13.05 13.30
CA ASN A 48 3.97 11.96 14.27
C ASN A 48 2.73 11.17 14.69
N ALA A 49 1.59 11.40 14.03
CA ALA A 49 0.39 10.60 14.31
C ALA A 49 0.57 9.15 13.83
N PHE A 50 1.29 8.97 12.74
CA PHE A 50 1.56 7.66 12.16
C PHE A 50 3.00 7.60 11.69
N GLU A 51 3.57 6.40 11.69
CA GLU A 51 4.87 6.18 11.08
C GLU A 51 4.78 6.42 9.59
N ALA A 52 5.77 7.09 9.01
CA ALA A 52 5.79 7.38 7.58
C ALA A 52 6.03 6.10 6.79
N HIS A 53 5.19 5.88 5.79
CA HIS A 53 5.32 4.75 4.87
C HIS A 53 4.98 5.21 3.46
N ALA A 54 5.42 4.44 2.48
CA ALA A 54 5.08 4.71 1.09
C ALA A 54 3.57 4.70 0.92
N THR A 55 3.07 5.62 0.10
CA THR A 55 1.64 5.74 -0.19
C THR A 55 1.27 4.89 -1.40
N THR A 56 -0.02 4.75 -1.65
CA THR A 56 -0.54 3.99 -2.79
C THR A 56 0.11 4.44 -4.11
N LEU A 57 0.25 5.74 -4.31
CA LEU A 57 0.88 6.26 -5.53
C LEU A 57 2.30 5.74 -5.70
N ASP A 58 3.08 5.72 -4.63
CA ASP A 58 4.46 5.23 -4.68
C ASP A 58 4.51 3.77 -5.13
N TYR A 59 3.60 2.94 -4.61
CA TYR A 59 3.54 1.53 -4.99
C TYR A 59 3.09 1.34 -6.44
N VAL A 60 2.16 2.17 -6.91
CA VAL A 60 1.71 2.10 -8.30
C VAL A 60 2.87 2.43 -9.23
N VAL A 61 3.63 3.48 -8.92
CA VAL A 61 4.80 3.88 -9.72
C VAL A 61 5.86 2.78 -9.71
N ALA A 62 6.16 2.24 -8.55
CA ALA A 62 7.15 1.17 -8.41
C ALA A 62 6.73 -0.07 -9.21
N ALA A 63 5.46 -0.45 -9.13
CA ALA A 63 4.95 -1.61 -9.85
C ALA A 63 5.00 -1.40 -11.36
N ALA A 64 4.68 -0.19 -11.81
CA ALA A 64 4.68 0.12 -13.25
C ALA A 64 6.11 0.20 -13.81
N ALA A 65 7.06 0.65 -13.00
CA ALA A 65 8.46 0.80 -13.41
C ALA A 65 9.27 -0.46 -13.23
N GLY A 66 8.83 -1.34 -12.34
CA GLY A 66 9.53 -2.57 -11.99
C GLY A 66 9.46 -3.71 -12.98
#